data_56cfd0de5cccfb85ee732ebb4bd912d8
#
_entry.id   56cfd0de5cccfb85ee732ebb4bd912d8
#
_cell.length_a   1.000
_cell.length_b   1.000
_cell.length_c   1.000
_cell.angle_alpha   90.00
_cell.angle_beta   90.00
_cell.angle_gamma   90.00
#
_symmetry.space_group_name_H-M   'P 1'
#
loop_
_entity.id
_entity.type
_entity.pdbx_description
1 polymer ?
#
loop_
_entity_poly.entity_id
_entity_poly.type
_entity_poly.pdbx_seq_one_letter_code
_entity_poly.pdbx_strand_id
1 'polypeptide(L)'
;MYNKARKYLYVYIVIIAIVAGLSAYLMYQINGYGSLYALHYTGINASGLCTANKSTAILFYGNNCQSCLNVYSAFINTTSLFSGLWQGQTYYGQYLCAYAFNVTAYNANQSSVSAPVQSVNIFNSLSKDRIPMLFFSGPGGELYKIGGFENATAADNSILKYLCVALNDSAPQCS
;
A
#
# COMPACT_ATOMS: atom_id res chain seq x y z
N MET A 1 -26.35 -36.30 -39.29
CA MET A 1 -25.64 -36.22 -37.97
C MET A 1 -24.55 -35.11 -37.93
N TYR A 2 -23.87 -34.85 -39.02
CA TYR A 2 -22.74 -33.89 -39.10
C TYR A 2 -23.08 -32.43 -38.73
N ASN A 3 -24.27 -31.92 -39.06
CA ASN A 3 -24.68 -30.55 -38.82
C ASN A 3 -24.96 -30.21 -37.31
N LYS A 4 -25.33 -31.18 -36.48
CA LYS A 4 -25.55 -30.95 -35.07
C LYS A 4 -24.22 -30.79 -34.30
N ALA A 5 -23.22 -31.63 -34.58
CA ALA A 5 -21.92 -31.55 -33.98
C ALA A 5 -21.21 -30.21 -34.26
N ARG A 6 -21.37 -29.69 -35.48
CA ARG A 6 -20.78 -28.40 -35.87
C ARG A 6 -21.41 -27.22 -35.13
N LYS A 7 -22.73 -27.25 -34.85
CA LYS A 7 -23.41 -26.21 -34.06
C LYS A 7 -22.92 -26.23 -32.59
N TYR A 8 -22.75 -27.38 -31.98
CA TYR A 8 -22.23 -27.47 -30.62
C TYR A 8 -20.79 -27.00 -30.55
N LEU A 9 -19.95 -27.28 -31.54
CA LEU A 9 -18.57 -26.80 -31.61
C LEU A 9 -18.51 -25.27 -31.59
N TYR A 10 -19.35 -24.59 -32.37
CA TYR A 10 -19.42 -23.10 -32.37
C TYR A 10 -19.87 -22.55 -31.00
N VAL A 11 -20.84 -23.16 -30.37
CA VAL A 11 -21.30 -22.75 -29.04
C VAL A 11 -20.17 -22.90 -28.01
N TYR A 12 -19.40 -23.99 -28.03
CA TYR A 12 -18.25 -24.16 -27.15
C TYR A 12 -17.15 -23.12 -27.38
N ILE A 13 -16.83 -22.83 -28.65
CA ILE A 13 -15.83 -21.80 -28.98
C ILE A 13 -16.27 -20.43 -28.46
N VAL A 14 -17.55 -20.08 -28.62
CA VAL A 14 -18.08 -18.79 -28.11
C VAL A 14 -18.03 -18.73 -26.59
N ILE A 15 -18.38 -19.81 -25.89
CA ILE A 15 -18.31 -19.86 -24.42
C ILE A 15 -16.86 -19.72 -23.93
N ILE A 16 -15.91 -20.41 -24.57
CA ILE A 16 -14.48 -20.30 -24.24
C ILE A 16 -13.97 -18.87 -24.45
N ALA A 17 -14.35 -18.25 -25.56
CA ALA A 17 -13.95 -16.87 -25.85
C ALA A 17 -14.51 -15.86 -24.83
N ILE A 18 -15.76 -16.04 -24.41
CA ILE A 18 -16.39 -15.18 -23.36
C ILE A 18 -15.69 -15.40 -22.01
N VAL A 19 -15.43 -16.63 -21.61
CA VAL A 19 -14.74 -16.95 -20.34
C VAL A 19 -13.31 -16.39 -20.36
N ALA A 20 -12.57 -16.56 -21.45
CA ALA A 20 -11.22 -16.00 -21.61
C ALA A 20 -11.22 -14.47 -21.58
N GLY A 21 -12.19 -13.83 -22.26
CA GLY A 21 -12.34 -12.37 -22.25
C GLY A 21 -12.68 -11.83 -20.85
N LEU A 22 -13.60 -12.48 -20.14
CA LEU A 22 -13.93 -12.12 -18.76
C LEU A 22 -12.73 -12.31 -17.81
N SER A 23 -11.99 -13.40 -17.96
CA SER A 23 -10.79 -13.66 -17.15
C SER A 23 -9.70 -12.62 -17.42
N ALA A 24 -9.46 -12.25 -18.69
CA ALA A 24 -8.51 -11.21 -19.06
C ALA A 24 -8.95 -9.84 -18.54
N TYR A 25 -10.25 -9.52 -18.61
CA TYR A 25 -10.81 -8.28 -18.06
C TYR A 25 -10.68 -8.20 -16.55
N LEU A 26 -10.98 -9.29 -15.83
CA LEU A 26 -10.81 -9.36 -14.39
C LEU A 26 -9.33 -9.25 -13.98
N MET A 27 -8.42 -9.90 -14.72
CA MET A 27 -6.98 -9.76 -14.50
C MET A 27 -6.50 -8.34 -14.78
N TYR A 28 -7.01 -7.67 -15.81
CA TYR A 28 -6.70 -6.28 -16.10
C TYR A 28 -7.22 -5.35 -14.99
N GLN A 29 -8.42 -5.58 -14.49
CA GLN A 29 -8.98 -4.83 -13.35
C GLN A 29 -8.16 -5.08 -12.07
N ILE A 30 -7.77 -6.32 -11.79
CA ILE A 30 -6.96 -6.68 -10.61
C ILE A 30 -5.54 -6.10 -10.71
N ASN A 31 -4.92 -6.10 -11.89
CA ASN A 31 -3.58 -5.54 -12.10
C ASN A 31 -3.60 -4.01 -12.27
N GLY A 32 -4.69 -3.43 -12.74
CA GLY A 32 -4.86 -1.98 -12.88
C GLY A 32 -5.18 -1.27 -11.56
N TYR A 33 -5.77 -1.97 -10.61
CA TYR A 33 -5.81 -1.56 -9.21
C TYR A 33 -4.59 -2.19 -8.57
N GLY A 34 -3.47 -1.45 -8.47
CA GLY A 34 -2.33 -1.90 -7.67
C GLY A 34 -2.88 -2.54 -6.41
N SER A 35 -2.65 -3.84 -6.25
CA SER A 35 -3.43 -4.73 -5.41
C SER A 35 -3.49 -4.25 -3.98
N LEU A 36 -4.56 -3.52 -3.65
CA LEU A 36 -5.01 -3.37 -2.28
C LEU A 36 -5.47 -4.75 -1.83
N TYR A 37 -4.56 -5.47 -1.28
CA TYR A 37 -4.96 -6.48 -0.34
C TYR A 37 -5.19 -5.76 0.98
N ALA A 38 -6.44 -5.43 1.28
CA ALA A 38 -6.87 -5.22 2.64
C ALA A 38 -6.67 -6.56 3.35
N LEU A 39 -5.46 -6.81 3.79
CA LEU A 39 -5.16 -7.97 4.60
C LEU A 39 -5.55 -7.55 6.01
N HIS A 40 -6.67 -8.07 6.49
CA HIS A 40 -7.01 -8.05 7.90
C HIS A 40 -5.95 -8.86 8.66
N TYR A 41 -4.95 -8.17 9.17
CA TYR A 41 -4.00 -8.78 10.10
C TYR A 41 -4.55 -8.63 11.50
N THR A 42 -5.15 -9.69 12.02
CA THR A 42 -5.46 -9.81 13.43
C THR A 42 -4.15 -10.09 14.20
N GLY A 43 -3.81 -9.24 15.15
CA GLY A 43 -2.67 -9.44 16.04
C GLY A 43 -1.51 -8.47 15.86
N ILE A 44 -1.51 -7.58 14.87
CA ILE A 44 -0.50 -6.52 14.74
C ILE A 44 -1.12 -5.22 15.24
N ASN A 45 -0.68 -4.81 16.43
CA ASN A 45 -1.14 -3.56 17.00
C ASN A 45 -0.30 -2.39 16.48
N ALA A 46 -0.83 -1.66 15.49
CA ALA A 46 -0.23 -0.43 14.99
C ALA A 46 -0.56 0.79 15.89
N SER A 47 -1.44 0.64 16.86
CA SER A 47 -1.90 1.74 17.73
C SER A 47 -0.80 2.33 18.61
N GLY A 48 0.31 1.61 18.85
CA GLY A 48 1.45 2.11 19.60
C GLY A 48 2.41 3.02 18.82
N LEU A 49 2.22 3.19 17.52
CA LEU A 49 3.07 4.04 16.68
C LEU A 49 2.68 5.52 16.74
N CYS A 50 1.43 5.80 17.05
CA CYS A 50 0.87 7.15 17.12
C CYS A 50 0.05 7.31 18.39
N THR A 51 -0.22 8.57 18.76
CA THR A 51 -1.22 8.87 19.81
C THR A 51 -2.58 8.31 19.40
N ALA A 52 -3.32 7.82 20.36
CA ALA A 52 -4.63 7.19 20.17
C ALA A 52 -5.53 7.99 19.20
N ASN A 53 -6.26 7.28 18.36
CA ASN A 53 -7.25 7.80 17.41
C ASN A 53 -6.71 8.49 16.13
N LYS A 54 -5.43 8.35 15.80
CA LYS A 54 -4.92 8.80 14.50
C LYS A 54 -4.67 7.62 13.58
N SER A 55 -4.91 7.82 12.30
CA SER A 55 -4.45 6.88 11.28
C SER A 55 -2.93 6.89 11.22
N THR A 56 -2.35 5.73 10.95
CA THR A 56 -0.90 5.56 10.87
C THR A 56 -0.51 5.10 9.48
N ALA A 57 0.52 5.72 8.91
CA ALA A 57 1.13 5.29 7.66
C ALA A 57 2.61 4.96 7.87
N ILE A 58 3.08 3.85 7.34
CA ILE A 58 4.47 3.43 7.46
C ILE A 58 5.01 3.07 6.09
N LEU A 59 6.06 3.77 5.67
CA LEU A 59 6.83 3.41 4.49
C LEU A 59 8.10 2.66 4.90
N PHE A 60 8.28 1.46 4.36
CA PHE A 60 9.55 0.72 4.41
C PHE A 60 10.28 0.93 3.09
N TYR A 61 11.50 1.50 3.14
CA TYR A 61 12.29 1.82 1.96
C TYR A 61 13.78 1.55 2.18
N GLY A 62 14.55 1.59 1.10
CA GLY A 62 16.00 1.45 1.12
C GLY A 62 16.70 2.50 0.28
N ASN A 63 17.92 2.87 0.66
CA ASN A 63 18.72 3.88 -0.04
C ASN A 63 19.23 3.38 -1.40
N ASN A 64 19.41 2.07 -1.57
CA ASN A 64 20.04 1.47 -2.74
C ASN A 64 18.99 1.01 -3.80
N CYS A 65 17.80 1.56 -3.76
CA CYS A 65 16.68 1.16 -4.59
C CYS A 65 16.03 2.41 -5.19
N GLN A 66 16.15 2.62 -6.52
CA GLN A 66 15.61 3.80 -7.18
C GLN A 66 14.08 3.90 -7.04
N SER A 67 13.37 2.79 -7.16
CA SER A 67 11.92 2.75 -6.93
C SER A 67 11.56 3.11 -5.48
N CYS A 68 12.40 2.74 -4.53
CA CYS A 68 12.20 3.12 -3.12
C CYS A 68 12.31 4.63 -2.91
N LEU A 69 13.28 5.29 -3.56
CA LEU A 69 13.47 6.75 -3.46
C LEU A 69 12.31 7.51 -4.13
N ASN A 70 11.81 7.00 -5.25
CA ASN A 70 10.65 7.58 -5.91
C ASN A 70 9.40 7.49 -5.02
N VAL A 71 9.15 6.32 -4.42
CA VAL A 71 8.02 6.13 -3.49
C VAL A 71 8.21 6.93 -2.21
N TYR A 72 9.44 7.05 -1.71
CA TYR A 72 9.75 7.91 -0.56
C TYR A 72 9.38 9.37 -0.84
N SER A 73 9.78 9.92 -1.99
CA SER A 73 9.42 11.29 -2.38
C SER A 73 7.91 11.47 -2.49
N ALA A 74 7.21 10.53 -3.14
CA ALA A 74 5.77 10.50 -3.24
C ALA A 74 5.10 10.46 -1.87
N PHE A 75 5.59 9.63 -0.95
CA PHE A 75 5.07 9.51 0.40
C PHE A 75 5.21 10.79 1.22
N ILE A 76 6.39 11.43 1.17
CA ILE A 76 6.63 12.72 1.83
C ILE A 76 5.70 13.80 1.29
N ASN A 77 5.58 13.92 -0.04
CA ASN A 77 4.73 14.91 -0.69
C ASN A 77 3.27 14.71 -0.32
N THR A 78 2.76 13.49 -0.43
CA THR A 78 1.36 13.17 -0.14
C THR A 78 1.03 13.37 1.32
N THR A 79 1.86 12.92 2.25
CA THR A 79 1.62 13.12 3.69
C THR A 79 1.66 14.58 4.08
N SER A 80 2.49 15.40 3.42
CA SER A 80 2.56 16.85 3.67
C SER A 80 1.27 17.60 3.35
N LEU A 81 0.36 17.02 2.57
CA LEU A 81 -0.97 17.58 2.32
C LEU A 81 -1.87 17.58 3.58
N PHE A 82 -1.57 16.76 4.58
CA PHE A 82 -2.43 16.54 5.76
C PHE A 82 -2.14 17.45 6.97
N SER A 83 -1.65 18.65 6.73
CA SER A 83 -1.45 19.68 7.76
C SER A 83 -0.61 19.21 8.95
N GLY A 84 0.63 18.81 8.68
CA GLY A 84 1.58 18.37 9.69
C GLY A 84 3.02 18.67 9.32
N LEU A 85 3.94 18.22 10.15
CA LEU A 85 5.37 18.44 9.98
C LEU A 85 6.17 17.15 10.11
N TRP A 86 7.14 16.99 9.23
CA TRP A 86 8.15 15.95 9.35
C TRP A 86 9.22 16.35 10.36
N GLN A 87 9.50 15.47 11.31
CA GLN A 87 10.59 15.58 12.26
C GLN A 87 11.46 14.32 12.13
N GLY A 88 12.55 14.44 11.38
CA GLY A 88 13.36 13.28 11.02
C GLY A 88 12.57 12.28 10.18
N GLN A 89 12.37 11.07 10.69
CA GLN A 89 11.65 9.99 10.01
C GLN A 89 10.16 9.93 10.35
N THR A 90 9.67 10.82 11.21
CA THR A 90 8.29 10.82 11.72
C THR A 90 7.55 12.06 11.26
N TYR A 91 6.34 11.86 10.78
CA TYR A 91 5.40 12.92 10.46
C TYR A 91 4.32 13.00 11.52
N TYR A 92 4.08 14.21 12.02
CA TYR A 92 3.04 14.52 12.99
C TYR A 92 2.00 15.44 12.37
N GLY A 93 0.86 14.88 11.97
CA GLY A 93 -0.28 15.62 11.44
C GLY A 93 -1.49 15.59 12.36
N GLN A 94 -2.49 16.38 12.00
CA GLN A 94 -3.75 16.44 12.74
C GLN A 94 -4.49 15.09 12.64
N TYR A 95 -4.60 14.54 11.45
CA TYR A 95 -5.37 13.33 11.13
C TYR A 95 -4.50 12.07 11.04
N LEU A 96 -3.24 12.27 10.69
CA LEU A 96 -2.31 11.24 10.29
C LEU A 96 -1.00 11.36 11.08
N CYS A 97 -0.45 10.22 11.44
CA CYS A 97 0.93 10.07 11.84
C CYS A 97 1.62 9.14 10.84
N ALA A 98 2.82 9.50 10.37
CA ALA A 98 3.51 8.67 9.42
C ALA A 98 4.97 8.43 9.79
N TYR A 99 5.50 7.30 9.35
CA TYR A 99 6.90 6.92 9.53
C TYR A 99 7.52 6.54 8.19
N ALA A 100 8.71 7.07 7.91
CA ALA A 100 9.53 6.62 6.80
C ALA A 100 10.68 5.79 7.37
N PHE A 101 10.56 4.46 7.34
CA PHE A 101 11.53 3.55 7.92
C PHE A 101 12.56 3.09 6.90
N ASN A 102 13.81 3.53 7.07
CA ASN A 102 14.91 3.13 6.23
C ASN A 102 15.49 1.78 6.65
N VAL A 103 15.08 0.74 5.96
CA VAL A 103 15.49 -0.65 6.23
C VAL A 103 16.99 -0.85 5.99
N THR A 104 17.55 -0.24 4.95
CA THR A 104 18.99 -0.36 4.65
C THR A 104 19.84 0.22 5.78
N ALA A 105 19.50 1.41 6.26
CA ALA A 105 20.21 2.05 7.35
C ALA A 105 20.02 1.30 8.67
N TYR A 106 18.83 0.79 8.94
CA TYR A 106 18.55 -0.02 10.11
C TYR A 106 19.38 -1.32 10.13
N ASN A 107 19.41 -2.06 9.03
CA ASN A 107 20.19 -3.30 8.91
C ASN A 107 21.70 -3.05 9.00
N ALA A 108 22.17 -1.86 8.64
CA ALA A 108 23.57 -1.44 8.79
C ALA A 108 23.90 -0.95 10.21
N ASN A 109 23.00 -1.11 11.20
CA ASN A 109 23.14 -0.63 12.58
C ASN A 109 23.53 0.86 12.69
N GLN A 110 23.00 1.69 11.77
CA GLN A 110 23.23 3.14 11.85
C GLN A 110 22.46 3.71 13.04
N SER A 111 23.18 4.26 14.01
CA SER A 111 22.62 4.81 15.25
C SER A 111 21.64 5.99 15.06
N SER A 112 21.58 6.54 13.85
CA SER A 112 20.65 7.62 13.47
C SER A 112 19.23 7.12 13.16
N VAL A 113 19.02 5.81 13.05
CA VAL A 113 17.72 5.22 12.71
C VAL A 113 17.02 4.76 13.99
N SER A 114 16.22 5.64 14.56
CA SER A 114 15.31 5.29 15.65
C SER A 114 14.02 4.71 15.02
N ALA A 115 13.87 3.39 15.10
CA ALA A 115 12.65 2.74 14.64
C ALA A 115 11.79 2.33 15.84
N PRO A 116 10.51 2.72 15.88
CA PRO A 116 9.58 2.16 16.85
C PRO A 116 9.55 0.64 16.75
N VAL A 117 9.54 -0.05 17.90
CA VAL A 117 9.53 -1.53 17.95
C VAL A 117 8.40 -2.13 17.11
N GLN A 118 7.24 -1.47 17.11
CA GLN A 118 6.08 -1.87 16.31
C GLN A 118 6.36 -1.84 14.80
N SER A 119 7.09 -0.82 14.30
CA SER A 119 7.48 -0.75 12.87
C SER A 119 8.39 -1.92 12.50
N VAL A 120 9.34 -2.26 13.35
CA VAL A 120 10.23 -3.42 13.14
C VAL A 120 9.44 -4.72 13.11
N ASN A 121 8.50 -4.90 14.03
CA ASN A 121 7.64 -6.08 14.07
C ASN A 121 6.76 -6.20 12.83
N ILE A 122 6.18 -5.09 12.36
CA ILE A 122 5.38 -5.06 11.12
C ILE A 122 6.26 -5.42 9.93
N PHE A 123 7.46 -4.85 9.82
CA PHE A 123 8.40 -5.17 8.75
C PHE A 123 8.72 -6.67 8.71
N ASN A 124 9.18 -7.22 9.82
CA ASN A 124 9.58 -8.62 9.91
C ASN A 124 8.42 -9.60 9.63
N SER A 125 7.21 -9.24 10.07
CA SER A 125 6.03 -10.11 9.92
C SER A 125 5.39 -10.04 8.54
N LEU A 126 5.34 -8.85 7.92
CA LEU A 126 4.50 -8.60 6.76
C LEU A 126 5.25 -8.26 5.49
N SER A 127 6.38 -7.58 5.58
CA SER A 127 7.12 -7.17 4.39
C SER A 127 7.94 -8.30 3.80
N LYS A 128 8.42 -9.23 4.63
CA LYS A 128 9.29 -10.35 4.22
C LYS A 128 10.42 -9.86 3.32
N ASP A 129 11.12 -8.83 3.76
CA ASP A 129 12.25 -8.20 3.07
C ASP A 129 11.94 -7.53 1.72
N ARG A 130 10.68 -7.31 1.39
CA ARG A 130 10.27 -6.60 0.18
C ARG A 130 10.15 -5.10 0.45
N ILE A 131 10.86 -4.29 -0.33
CA ILE A 131 10.81 -2.83 -0.33
C ILE A 131 10.74 -2.30 -1.78
N PRO A 132 10.10 -1.18 -2.07
CA PRO A 132 9.31 -0.35 -1.14
C PRO A 132 7.97 -0.98 -0.76
N MET A 133 7.53 -0.74 0.46
CA MET A 133 6.24 -1.21 0.95
C MET A 133 5.60 -0.21 1.89
N LEU A 134 4.31 0.02 1.72
CA LEU A 134 3.52 0.93 2.52
C LEU A 134 2.47 0.15 3.31
N PHE A 135 2.31 0.55 4.55
CA PHE A 135 1.25 0.09 5.43
C PHE A 135 0.45 1.28 5.94
N PHE A 136 -0.85 1.11 5.97
CA PHE A 136 -1.78 2.09 6.52
C PHE A 136 -2.64 1.41 7.56
N SER A 137 -2.81 2.06 8.70
CA SER A 137 -3.76 1.62 9.74
C SER A 137 -4.73 2.75 10.02
N GLY A 138 -6.01 2.46 9.90
CA GLY A 138 -7.08 3.39 10.30
C GLY A 138 -7.27 3.43 11.82
N PRO A 139 -8.13 4.35 12.32
CA PRO A 139 -8.44 4.49 13.74
C PRO A 139 -9.05 3.22 14.35
N GLY A 140 -9.70 2.40 13.55
CA GLY A 140 -10.28 1.10 13.94
C GLY A 140 -9.28 -0.04 14.07
N GLY A 141 -7.99 0.20 13.78
CA GLY A 141 -6.96 -0.83 13.81
C GLY A 141 -6.90 -1.70 12.55
N GLU A 142 -7.64 -1.35 11.50
CA GLU A 142 -7.55 -2.00 10.20
C GLU A 142 -6.19 -1.70 9.56
N LEU A 143 -5.54 -2.72 9.01
CA LEU A 143 -4.24 -2.60 8.38
C LEU A 143 -4.33 -2.87 6.88
N TYR A 144 -3.86 -1.91 6.08
CA TYR A 144 -3.78 -1.99 4.63
C TYR A 144 -2.33 -2.04 4.19
N LYS A 145 -2.02 -2.87 3.20
CA LYS A 145 -0.69 -3.02 2.64
C LYS A 145 -0.69 -2.68 1.17
N ILE A 146 0.27 -1.89 0.72
CA ILE A 146 0.46 -1.54 -0.68
C ILE A 146 1.91 -1.80 -1.10
N GLY A 147 2.07 -2.39 -2.28
CA GLY A 147 3.35 -2.58 -2.94
C GLY A 147 3.20 -2.51 -4.46
N GLY A 148 4.29 -2.68 -5.20
CA GLY A 148 4.24 -2.78 -6.66
C GLY A 148 4.09 -1.44 -7.38
N PHE A 149 4.69 -0.38 -6.86
CA PHE A 149 4.69 0.94 -7.50
C PHE A 149 5.54 0.94 -8.78
N GLU A 150 4.93 1.30 -9.90
CA GLU A 150 5.61 1.35 -11.20
C GLU A 150 6.37 2.66 -11.41
N ASN A 151 5.81 3.79 -10.95
CA ASN A 151 6.43 5.12 -11.07
C ASN A 151 5.97 6.06 -9.95
N ALA A 152 6.63 7.23 -9.82
CA ALA A 152 6.33 8.20 -8.77
C ALA A 152 4.90 8.75 -8.84
N THR A 153 4.41 9.09 -10.03
CA THR A 153 3.06 9.65 -10.20
C THR A 153 1.98 8.63 -9.84
N ALA A 154 2.16 7.36 -10.24
CA ALA A 154 1.25 6.29 -9.85
C ALA A 154 1.30 6.06 -8.33
N ALA A 155 2.48 6.23 -7.72
CA ALA A 155 2.65 6.15 -6.27
C ALA A 155 1.90 7.29 -5.57
N ASP A 156 2.06 8.55 -5.99
CA ASP A 156 1.36 9.71 -5.40
C ASP A 156 -0.15 9.49 -5.34
N ASN A 157 -0.76 9.15 -6.50
CA ASN A 157 -2.20 8.93 -6.58
C ASN A 157 -2.68 7.75 -5.74
N SER A 158 -1.90 6.67 -5.72
CA SER A 158 -2.22 5.49 -4.94
C SER A 158 -2.11 5.75 -3.45
N ILE A 159 -1.04 6.43 -3.00
CA ILE A 159 -0.82 6.77 -1.60
C ILE A 159 -1.94 7.66 -1.08
N LEU A 160 -2.30 8.72 -1.81
CA LEU A 160 -3.40 9.61 -1.41
C LEU A 160 -4.71 8.86 -1.27
N LYS A 161 -5.09 8.08 -2.29
CA LYS A 161 -6.31 7.28 -2.27
C LYS A 161 -6.39 6.38 -1.04
N TYR A 162 -5.30 5.72 -0.69
CA TYR A 162 -5.30 4.75 0.41
C TYR A 162 -5.16 5.39 1.78
N LEU A 163 -4.48 6.52 1.85
CA LEU A 163 -4.53 7.36 3.05
C LEU A 163 -5.98 7.78 3.33
N CYS A 164 -6.72 8.20 2.30
CA CYS A 164 -8.11 8.60 2.48
C CYS A 164 -9.01 7.43 2.91
N VAL A 165 -8.83 6.24 2.34
CA VAL A 165 -9.53 5.04 2.81
C VAL A 165 -9.19 4.75 4.28
N ALA A 166 -7.92 4.81 4.68
CA ALA A 166 -7.51 4.60 6.07
C ALA A 166 -8.03 5.67 7.03
N LEU A 167 -8.24 6.89 6.54
CA LEU A 167 -8.81 8.01 7.27
C LEU A 167 -10.36 7.99 7.28
N ASN A 168 -10.97 7.03 6.59
CA ASN A 168 -12.42 6.98 6.37
C ASN A 168 -12.96 8.31 5.81
N ASP A 169 -12.22 8.88 4.84
CA ASP A 169 -12.50 10.16 4.18
C ASP A 169 -12.71 11.35 5.14
N SER A 170 -12.20 11.26 6.37
CA SER A 170 -12.40 12.27 7.41
C SER A 170 -11.56 13.53 7.25
N ALA A 171 -10.54 13.48 6.38
CA ALA A 171 -9.66 14.62 6.14
C ALA A 171 -10.13 15.45 4.93
N PRO A 172 -10.00 16.80 4.97
CA PRO A 172 -10.43 17.69 3.86
C PRO A 172 -9.78 17.38 2.52
N GLN A 173 -8.60 16.78 2.53
CA GLN A 173 -7.84 16.40 1.33
C GLN A 173 -8.42 15.15 0.62
N CYS A 174 -9.39 14.50 1.25
CA CYS A 174 -10.03 13.28 0.75
C CYS A 174 -11.39 13.55 0.05
N SER A 175 -11.84 14.81 0.04
CA SER A 175 -13.11 15.24 -0.57
C SER A 175 -12.95 15.62 -2.04
#